data_b9f91fc25116a2fffcd60fee8d38ecd3
#
_entry.id   b9f91fc25116a2fffcd60fee8d38ecd3
#
_cell.length_a   1.000
_cell.length_b   1.000
_cell.length_c   1.000
_cell.angle_alpha   90.00
_cell.angle_beta   90.00
_cell.angle_gamma   90.00
#
_symmetry.space_group_name_H-M   'P 1'
#
loop_
_entity.id
_entity.type
_entity.pdbx_description
1 polymer ?
#
loop_
_entity_poly.entity_id
_entity_poly.type
_entity_poly.pdbx_seq_one_letter_code
_entity_poly.pdbx_strand_id
1 'polypeptide(L)'
;MDEIADRAGVSKPVLYQHFPGKLELYLALLDESVDTLLDAMRDALGSNLEDPKQRVSATFGAYFGYVDGNGQAYRLVFESDLSNEPAVRDRLEQAQRQCADMVSQAIAEGAGISDDEAHLIGVGLVGMAQVTARYWLGARDHIPREAAEQLVARLAWRGISGFPRSEH
;
A
#
# COMPACT_ATOMS: atom_id res chain seq x y z
N MET A 1 -23.92 -2.76 12.56
CA MET A 1 -23.59 -1.84 13.68
C MET A 1 -23.80 -2.50 15.05
N ASP A 2 -24.91 -3.14 15.31
CA ASP A 2 -25.21 -3.74 16.63
C ASP A 2 -24.21 -4.84 17.02
N GLU A 3 -23.95 -5.75 16.12
CA GLU A 3 -22.96 -6.81 16.32
C GLU A 3 -21.53 -6.25 16.47
N ILE A 4 -21.24 -5.14 15.79
CA ILE A 4 -19.94 -4.44 15.93
C ILE A 4 -19.82 -3.84 17.32
N ALA A 5 -20.85 -3.17 17.83
CA ALA A 5 -20.86 -2.62 19.19
C ALA A 5 -20.65 -3.71 20.24
N ASP A 6 -21.36 -4.82 20.12
CA ASP A 6 -21.26 -5.97 21.03
C ASP A 6 -19.83 -6.57 21.02
N ARG A 7 -19.23 -6.76 19.84
CA ARG A 7 -17.85 -7.27 19.72
C ARG A 7 -16.79 -6.29 20.21
N ALA A 8 -17.02 -4.98 20.03
CA ALA A 8 -16.11 -3.93 20.49
C ALA A 8 -16.26 -3.64 21.99
N GLY A 9 -17.25 -4.21 22.67
CA GLY A 9 -17.52 -3.99 24.09
C GLY A 9 -17.99 -2.56 24.41
N VAL A 10 -18.59 -1.87 23.43
CA VAL A 10 -19.13 -0.52 23.59
C VAL A 10 -20.67 -0.53 23.48
N SER A 11 -21.33 0.46 24.13
CA SER A 11 -22.76 0.59 23.96
C SER A 11 -23.13 1.11 22.57
N LYS A 12 -24.28 0.64 22.03
CA LYS A 12 -24.80 1.08 20.72
C LYS A 12 -24.87 2.61 20.60
N PRO A 13 -25.42 3.37 21.60
CA PRO A 13 -25.43 4.83 21.51
C PRO A 13 -24.04 5.45 21.36
N VAL A 14 -23.03 4.92 22.05
CA VAL A 14 -21.65 5.41 21.94
C VAL A 14 -21.11 5.18 20.53
N LEU A 15 -21.31 3.98 19.97
CA LEU A 15 -20.87 3.71 18.60
C LEU A 15 -21.54 4.63 17.58
N TYR A 16 -22.87 4.85 17.72
CA TYR A 16 -23.62 5.72 16.80
C TYR A 16 -23.30 7.22 16.98
N GLN A 17 -22.79 7.65 18.15
CA GLN A 17 -22.28 9.00 18.35
C GLN A 17 -21.02 9.27 17.51
N HIS A 18 -20.17 8.26 17.37
CA HIS A 18 -18.92 8.40 16.62
C HIS A 18 -19.10 8.10 15.12
N PHE A 19 -19.95 7.12 14.81
CA PHE A 19 -20.15 6.64 13.44
C PHE A 19 -21.66 6.51 13.17
N PRO A 20 -22.26 7.48 12.44
CA PRO A 20 -23.69 7.46 12.13
C PRO A 20 -24.16 6.19 11.41
N GLY A 21 -23.26 5.53 10.67
CA GLY A 21 -23.53 4.30 9.94
C GLY A 21 -22.32 3.41 9.71
N LYS A 22 -22.56 2.29 9.02
CA LYS A 22 -21.52 1.31 8.70
C LYS A 22 -20.49 1.88 7.71
N LEU A 23 -20.93 2.74 6.80
CA LEU A 23 -20.06 3.36 5.80
C LEU A 23 -19.06 4.32 6.46
N GLU A 24 -19.51 5.17 7.38
CA GLU A 24 -18.64 6.13 8.08
C GLU A 24 -17.60 5.41 8.95
N LEU A 25 -18.00 4.35 9.65
CA LEU A 25 -17.05 3.51 10.37
C LEU A 25 -16.04 2.86 9.43
N TYR A 26 -16.52 2.35 8.29
CA TYR A 26 -15.64 1.73 7.30
C TYR A 26 -14.65 2.73 6.71
N LEU A 27 -15.10 3.95 6.35
CA LEU A 27 -14.22 5.00 5.84
C LEU A 27 -13.17 5.42 6.86
N ALA A 28 -13.52 5.50 8.14
CA ALA A 28 -12.55 5.82 9.20
C ALA A 28 -11.47 4.71 9.34
N LEU A 29 -11.86 3.44 9.28
CA LEU A 29 -10.91 2.32 9.28
C LEU A 29 -10.05 2.29 8.03
N LEU A 30 -10.61 2.65 6.88
CA LEU A 30 -9.88 2.76 5.63
C LEU A 30 -8.85 3.89 5.69
N ASP A 31 -9.24 5.06 6.19
CA ASP A 31 -8.34 6.20 6.34
C ASP A 31 -7.15 5.85 7.27
N GLU A 32 -7.40 5.24 8.43
CA GLU A 32 -6.34 4.78 9.35
C GLU A 32 -5.41 3.73 8.69
N SER A 33 -5.99 2.83 7.93
CA SER A 33 -5.25 1.79 7.21
C SER A 33 -4.37 2.39 6.11
N VAL A 34 -4.89 3.37 5.37
CA VAL A 34 -4.15 4.11 4.33
C VAL A 34 -3.01 4.92 4.95
N ASP A 35 -3.27 5.65 6.03
CA ASP A 35 -2.25 6.43 6.73
C ASP A 35 -1.09 5.54 7.21
N THR A 36 -1.41 4.38 7.78
CA THR A 36 -0.40 3.38 8.20
C THR A 36 0.45 2.90 7.02
N LEU A 37 -0.16 2.63 5.87
CA LEU A 37 0.56 2.24 4.65
C LEU A 37 1.47 3.36 4.15
N LEU A 38 0.94 4.59 4.06
CA LEU A 38 1.68 5.75 3.56
C LEU A 38 2.88 6.08 4.46
N ASP A 39 2.74 5.94 5.78
CA ASP A 39 3.84 6.14 6.72
C ASP A 39 4.92 5.07 6.53
N ALA A 40 4.56 3.80 6.43
CA ALA A 40 5.50 2.72 6.17
C ALA A 40 6.26 2.89 4.84
N MET A 41 5.56 3.34 3.80
CA MET A 41 6.14 3.63 2.49
C MET A 41 7.11 4.83 2.56
N ARG A 42 6.72 5.90 3.27
CA ARG A 42 7.53 7.11 3.45
C ARG A 42 8.83 6.78 4.19
N ASP A 43 8.75 5.99 5.26
CA ASP A 43 9.91 5.57 6.03
C ASP A 43 10.86 4.71 5.19
N ALA A 44 10.33 3.80 4.38
CA ALA A 44 11.13 2.96 3.49
C ALA A 44 11.85 3.77 2.40
N LEU A 45 11.15 4.71 1.76
CA LEU A 45 11.69 5.57 0.69
C LEU A 45 12.65 6.63 1.25
N GLY A 46 12.37 7.18 2.45
CA GLY A 46 13.21 8.17 3.14
C GLY A 46 14.41 7.57 3.87
N SER A 47 14.55 6.24 3.89
CA SER A 47 15.70 5.59 4.49
C SER A 47 16.98 5.99 3.75
N ASN A 48 18.05 6.34 4.53
CA ASN A 48 19.36 6.72 4.00
C ASN A 48 20.11 5.54 3.36
N LEU A 49 19.43 4.76 2.53
CA LEU A 49 20.03 3.66 1.78
C LEU A 49 20.67 4.24 0.52
N GLU A 50 21.99 4.23 0.46
CA GLU A 50 22.77 4.71 -0.70
C GLU A 50 22.56 3.81 -1.93
N ASP A 51 22.27 2.52 -1.71
CA ASP A 51 22.03 1.55 -2.78
C ASP A 51 20.55 1.58 -3.22
N PRO A 52 20.25 2.02 -4.46
CA PRO A 52 18.89 2.04 -5.00
C PRO A 52 18.20 0.68 -4.98
N LYS A 53 18.96 -0.42 -5.12
CA LYS A 53 18.41 -1.77 -5.04
C LYS A 53 17.90 -2.09 -3.64
N GLN A 54 18.62 -1.66 -2.60
CA GLN A 54 18.18 -1.84 -1.23
C GLN A 54 16.94 -0.99 -0.94
N ARG A 55 16.84 0.21 -1.48
CA ARG A 55 15.66 1.09 -1.37
C ARG A 55 14.43 0.43 -2.01
N VAL A 56 14.56 -0.12 -3.21
CA VAL A 56 13.48 -0.89 -3.85
C VAL A 56 13.07 -2.07 -2.98
N SER A 57 14.03 -2.83 -2.46
CA SER A 57 13.74 -3.98 -1.59
C SER A 57 13.03 -3.55 -0.30
N ALA A 58 13.48 -2.47 0.34
CA ALA A 58 12.86 -1.93 1.55
C ALA A 58 11.41 -1.48 1.31
N THR A 59 11.15 -0.85 0.15
CA THR A 59 9.81 -0.37 -0.23
C THR A 59 8.83 -1.54 -0.43
N PHE A 60 9.23 -2.58 -1.15
CA PHE A 60 8.41 -3.79 -1.26
C PHE A 60 8.24 -4.49 0.08
N GLY A 61 9.31 -4.58 0.89
CA GLY A 61 9.25 -5.12 2.25
C GLY A 61 8.27 -4.36 3.15
N ALA A 62 8.23 -3.03 3.08
CA ALA A 62 7.29 -2.19 3.81
C ALA A 62 5.84 -2.50 3.39
N TYR A 63 5.58 -2.61 2.08
CA TYR A 63 4.25 -2.91 1.56
C TYR A 63 3.78 -4.31 1.99
N PHE A 64 4.61 -5.34 1.81
CA PHE A 64 4.28 -6.71 2.23
C PHE A 64 4.15 -6.84 3.74
N GLY A 65 5.01 -6.15 4.51
CA GLY A 65 4.91 -6.09 5.96
C GLY A 65 3.61 -5.45 6.45
N TYR A 66 3.17 -4.36 5.79
CA TYR A 66 1.87 -3.74 6.05
C TYR A 66 0.71 -4.73 5.78
N VAL A 67 0.73 -5.41 4.64
CA VAL A 67 -0.31 -6.40 4.28
C VAL A 67 -0.34 -7.57 5.25
N ASP A 68 0.81 -8.06 5.70
CA ASP A 68 0.91 -9.15 6.67
C ASP A 68 0.40 -8.75 8.06
N GLY A 69 0.85 -7.61 8.56
CA GLY A 69 0.46 -7.09 9.87
C GLY A 69 -1.01 -6.65 9.95
N ASN A 70 -1.57 -6.20 8.83
CA ASN A 70 -2.93 -5.66 8.72
C ASN A 70 -3.85 -6.52 7.85
N GLY A 71 -3.58 -7.82 7.72
CA GLY A 71 -4.26 -8.70 6.77
C GLY A 71 -5.78 -8.72 6.87
N GLN A 72 -6.35 -8.56 8.07
CA GLN A 72 -7.80 -8.44 8.25
C GLN A 72 -8.34 -7.08 7.77
N ALA A 73 -7.66 -5.99 8.11
CA ALA A 73 -8.00 -4.65 7.64
C ALA A 73 -7.81 -4.55 6.12
N TYR A 74 -6.74 -5.11 5.58
CA TYR A 74 -6.48 -5.18 4.14
C TYR A 74 -7.61 -5.93 3.39
N ARG A 75 -8.05 -7.10 3.90
CA ARG A 75 -9.18 -7.84 3.31
C ARG A 75 -10.48 -7.05 3.42
N LEU A 76 -10.72 -6.40 4.56
CA LEU A 76 -11.89 -5.56 4.75
C LEU A 76 -11.93 -4.47 3.67
N VAL A 77 -10.80 -3.84 3.38
CA VAL A 77 -10.66 -2.77 2.40
C VAL A 77 -10.88 -3.26 0.96
N PHE A 78 -10.31 -4.42 0.60
CA PHE A 78 -10.31 -4.88 -0.80
C PHE A 78 -11.33 -5.98 -1.12
N GLU A 79 -11.93 -6.62 -0.11
CA GLU A 79 -12.88 -7.75 -0.28
C GLU A 79 -14.27 -7.44 0.31
N SER A 80 -14.53 -6.21 0.72
CA SER A 80 -15.82 -5.79 1.30
C SER A 80 -16.85 -5.45 0.22
N ASP A 81 -18.12 -5.72 0.52
CA ASP A 81 -19.27 -5.27 -0.30
C ASP A 81 -19.30 -3.73 -0.45
N LEU A 82 -18.69 -3.00 0.50
CA LEU A 82 -18.59 -1.55 0.48
C LEU A 82 -17.52 -1.02 -0.49
N SER A 83 -16.68 -1.88 -1.08
CA SER A 83 -15.69 -1.48 -2.09
C SER A 83 -16.34 -0.87 -3.36
N ASN A 84 -17.62 -1.11 -3.59
CA ASN A 84 -18.39 -0.52 -4.69
C ASN A 84 -18.95 0.87 -4.38
N GLU A 85 -18.91 1.32 -3.12
CA GLU A 85 -19.35 2.66 -2.73
C GLU A 85 -18.41 3.72 -3.34
N PRO A 86 -18.96 4.79 -3.97
CA PRO A 86 -18.13 5.82 -4.60
C PRO A 86 -17.09 6.42 -3.64
N ALA A 87 -17.50 6.75 -2.41
CA ALA A 87 -16.60 7.33 -1.41
C ALA A 87 -15.43 6.41 -1.04
N VAL A 88 -15.64 5.10 -1.02
CA VAL A 88 -14.59 4.10 -0.76
C VAL A 88 -13.63 4.02 -1.94
N ARG A 89 -14.17 3.98 -3.15
CA ARG A 89 -13.38 3.95 -4.39
C ARG A 89 -12.48 5.16 -4.51
N ASP A 90 -13.02 6.36 -4.27
CA ASP A 90 -12.28 7.61 -4.32
C ASP A 90 -11.10 7.62 -3.33
N ARG A 91 -11.30 7.08 -2.10
CA ARG A 91 -10.23 6.95 -1.09
C ARG A 91 -9.13 5.97 -1.52
N LEU A 92 -9.51 4.82 -2.08
CA LEU A 92 -8.55 3.82 -2.58
C LEU A 92 -7.75 4.37 -3.76
N GLU A 93 -8.40 5.06 -4.69
CA GLU A 93 -7.72 5.71 -5.81
C GLU A 93 -6.80 6.83 -5.34
N GLN A 94 -7.20 7.61 -4.34
CA GLN A 94 -6.35 8.64 -3.74
C GLN A 94 -5.12 8.02 -3.08
N ALA A 95 -5.28 6.96 -2.28
CA ALA A 95 -4.18 6.24 -1.67
C ALA A 95 -3.21 5.69 -2.70
N GLN A 96 -3.72 5.09 -3.78
CA GLN A 96 -2.90 4.57 -4.86
C GLN A 96 -2.11 5.68 -5.56
N ARG A 97 -2.73 6.83 -5.83
CA ARG A 97 -2.04 8.02 -6.39
C ARG A 97 -0.93 8.48 -5.46
N GLN A 98 -1.19 8.65 -4.16
CA GLN A 98 -0.18 9.08 -3.19
C GLN A 98 1.02 8.13 -3.12
N CYS A 99 0.78 6.81 -3.12
CA CYS A 99 1.86 5.83 -3.20
C CYS A 99 2.67 5.98 -4.51
N ALA A 100 1.98 6.16 -5.64
CA ALA A 100 2.64 6.34 -6.94
C ALA A 100 3.47 7.62 -6.99
N ASP A 101 2.97 8.73 -6.45
CA ASP A 101 3.68 10.01 -6.38
C ASP A 101 4.97 9.89 -5.56
N MET A 102 4.93 9.24 -4.38
CA MET A 102 6.12 9.03 -3.55
C MET A 102 7.17 8.17 -4.28
N VAL A 103 6.74 7.09 -4.93
CA VAL A 103 7.65 6.22 -5.68
C VAL A 103 8.22 6.94 -6.90
N SER A 104 7.39 7.71 -7.61
CA SER A 104 7.78 8.50 -8.79
C SER A 104 8.84 9.53 -8.44
N GLN A 105 8.65 10.26 -7.34
CA GLN A 105 9.62 11.24 -6.86
C GLN A 105 10.97 10.57 -6.56
N ALA A 106 10.96 9.44 -5.87
CA ALA A 106 12.20 8.71 -5.56
C ALA A 106 12.91 8.16 -6.81
N ILE A 107 12.17 7.89 -7.90
CA ILE A 107 12.73 7.47 -9.19
C ILE A 107 13.30 8.68 -9.93
N ALA A 108 12.57 9.79 -10.00
CA ALA A 108 12.99 10.99 -10.71
C ALA A 108 14.31 11.58 -10.18
N GLU A 109 14.54 11.49 -8.85
CA GLU A 109 15.79 11.93 -8.22
C GLU A 109 17.02 11.13 -8.67
N GLY A 110 16.86 9.90 -9.16
CA GLY A 110 17.98 9.00 -9.50
C GLY A 110 18.04 8.56 -10.96
N ALA A 111 17.03 8.86 -11.77
CA ALA A 111 16.93 8.43 -13.16
C ALA A 111 16.89 9.64 -14.11
N GLY A 112 17.59 9.54 -15.25
CA GLY A 112 17.55 10.55 -16.30
C GLY A 112 16.31 10.46 -17.20
N ILE A 113 15.11 10.41 -16.59
CA ILE A 113 13.81 10.30 -17.27
C ILE A 113 12.93 11.50 -16.85
N SER A 114 11.90 11.79 -17.63
CA SER A 114 10.94 12.85 -17.31
C SER A 114 10.04 12.48 -16.13
N ASP A 115 9.40 13.49 -15.51
CA ASP A 115 8.47 13.29 -14.41
C ASP A 115 7.27 12.40 -14.82
N ASP A 116 6.77 12.57 -16.05
CA ASP A 116 5.66 11.75 -16.57
C ASP A 116 6.07 10.28 -16.74
N GLU A 117 7.30 10.02 -17.21
CA GLU A 117 7.85 8.66 -17.31
C GLU A 117 8.07 8.04 -15.92
N ALA A 118 8.61 8.82 -14.97
CA ALA A 118 8.77 8.39 -13.59
C ALA A 118 7.41 8.08 -12.94
N HIS A 119 6.38 8.89 -13.20
CA HIS A 119 5.03 8.66 -12.70
C HIS A 119 4.41 7.38 -13.27
N LEU A 120 4.55 7.13 -14.57
CA LEU A 120 4.09 5.89 -15.21
C LEU A 120 4.74 4.65 -14.58
N ILE A 121 6.05 4.71 -14.30
CA ILE A 121 6.78 3.62 -13.64
C ILE A 121 6.28 3.46 -12.20
N GLY A 122 6.12 4.56 -11.46
CA GLY A 122 5.60 4.55 -10.09
C GLY A 122 4.25 3.87 -9.98
N VAL A 123 3.31 4.21 -10.87
CA VAL A 123 1.99 3.55 -10.97
C VAL A 123 2.14 2.05 -11.22
N GLY A 124 3.04 1.66 -12.14
CA GLY A 124 3.31 0.24 -12.44
C GLY A 124 3.87 -0.53 -11.24
N LEU A 125 4.80 0.07 -10.51
CA LEU A 125 5.41 -0.55 -9.32
C LEU A 125 4.41 -0.70 -8.16
N VAL A 126 3.59 0.32 -7.92
CA VAL A 126 2.52 0.27 -6.91
C VAL A 126 1.48 -0.78 -7.28
N GLY A 127 1.06 -0.84 -8.54
CA GLY A 127 0.17 -1.89 -9.04
C GLY A 127 0.77 -3.29 -8.88
N MET A 128 2.05 -3.46 -9.18
CA MET A 128 2.78 -4.72 -8.96
C MET A 128 2.75 -5.11 -7.48
N ALA A 129 3.09 -4.20 -6.56
CA ALA A 129 3.07 -4.46 -5.12
C ALA A 129 1.66 -4.86 -4.66
N GLN A 130 0.65 -4.09 -5.05
CA GLN A 130 -0.75 -4.32 -4.68
C GLN A 130 -1.27 -5.69 -5.14
N VAL A 131 -1.08 -6.02 -6.41
CA VAL A 131 -1.59 -7.27 -6.98
C VAL A 131 -0.86 -8.48 -6.40
N THR A 132 0.47 -8.40 -6.29
CA THR A 132 1.27 -9.53 -5.79
C THR A 132 1.09 -9.74 -4.30
N ALA A 133 1.01 -8.69 -3.48
CA ALA A 133 0.77 -8.82 -2.04
C ALA A 133 -0.64 -9.36 -1.75
N ARG A 134 -1.66 -8.93 -2.51
CA ARG A 134 -3.01 -9.50 -2.40
C ARG A 134 -3.03 -10.99 -2.74
N TYR A 135 -2.37 -11.40 -3.82
CA TYR A 135 -2.24 -12.81 -4.17
C TYR A 135 -1.50 -13.58 -3.07
N TRP A 136 -0.38 -13.04 -2.59
CA TRP A 136 0.43 -13.65 -1.55
C TRP A 136 -0.36 -13.85 -0.26
N LEU A 137 -1.22 -12.92 0.14
CA LEU A 137 -2.02 -13.03 1.36
C LEU A 137 -2.90 -14.30 1.36
N GLY A 138 -3.37 -14.74 0.19
CA GLY A 138 -4.05 -16.02 0.00
C GLY A 138 -3.14 -17.24 -0.07
N ALA A 139 -1.86 -17.04 -0.37
CA ALA A 139 -0.85 -18.10 -0.60
C ALA A 139 0.23 -18.15 0.51
N ARG A 140 0.08 -17.40 1.60
CA ARG A 140 1.09 -17.24 2.65
C ARG A 140 1.52 -18.55 3.34
N ASP A 141 0.66 -19.56 3.31
CA ASP A 141 0.99 -20.89 3.85
C ASP A 141 1.98 -21.65 2.98
N HIS A 142 2.18 -21.22 1.72
CA HIS A 142 3.07 -21.85 0.75
C HIS A 142 4.30 -21.01 0.43
N ILE A 143 4.20 -19.69 0.58
CA ILE A 143 5.29 -18.75 0.26
C ILE A 143 5.51 -17.85 1.48
N PRO A 144 6.65 -18.01 2.20
CA PRO A 144 7.01 -17.10 3.29
C PRO A 144 7.06 -15.64 2.81
N ARG A 145 6.70 -14.68 3.68
CA ARG A 145 6.67 -13.26 3.36
C ARG A 145 7.99 -12.78 2.77
N GLU A 146 9.10 -13.09 3.43
CA GLU A 146 10.45 -12.68 3.03
C GLU A 146 10.81 -13.19 1.62
N ALA A 147 10.35 -14.39 1.28
CA ALA A 147 10.57 -14.94 -0.07
C ALA A 147 9.72 -14.20 -1.11
N ALA A 148 8.46 -13.89 -0.80
CA ALA A 148 7.55 -13.17 -1.69
C ALA A 148 8.06 -11.75 -1.99
N GLU A 149 8.38 -10.97 -0.94
CA GLU A 149 8.90 -9.61 -1.09
C GLU A 149 10.20 -9.55 -1.89
N GLN A 150 11.15 -10.49 -1.63
CA GLN A 150 12.41 -10.57 -2.37
C GLN A 150 12.21 -10.95 -3.83
N LEU A 151 11.25 -11.82 -4.15
CA LEU A 151 10.94 -12.20 -5.53
C LEU A 151 10.41 -11.00 -6.30
N VAL A 152 9.46 -10.27 -5.74
CA VAL A 152 8.83 -9.10 -6.37
C VAL A 152 9.83 -7.94 -6.46
N ALA A 153 10.58 -7.67 -5.42
CA ALA A 153 11.63 -6.64 -5.43
C ALA A 153 12.71 -6.93 -6.50
N ARG A 154 13.13 -8.19 -6.65
CA ARG A 154 14.09 -8.58 -7.71
C ARG A 154 13.50 -8.42 -9.10
N LEU A 155 12.22 -8.75 -9.30
CA LEU A 155 11.54 -8.55 -10.57
C LEU A 155 11.48 -7.06 -10.92
N ALA A 156 11.06 -6.22 -9.98
CA ALA A 156 11.01 -4.78 -10.13
C ALA A 156 12.39 -4.18 -10.42
N TRP A 157 13.42 -4.57 -9.66
CA TRP A 157 14.79 -4.09 -9.82
C TRP A 157 15.40 -4.44 -11.18
N ARG A 158 15.19 -5.63 -11.68
CA ARG A 158 15.70 -6.05 -12.99
C ARG A 158 15.08 -5.23 -14.12
N GLY A 159 13.82 -4.85 -13.99
CA GLY A 159 13.17 -3.93 -14.92
C GLY A 159 13.75 -2.51 -14.81
N ILE A 160 13.87 -1.97 -13.57
CA ILE A 160 14.35 -0.60 -13.29
C ILE A 160 15.83 -0.42 -13.68
N SER A 161 16.68 -1.43 -13.49
CA SER A 161 18.11 -1.33 -13.80
C SER A 161 18.42 -1.17 -15.29
N GLY A 162 17.45 -1.34 -16.17
CA GLY A 162 17.55 -1.10 -17.60
C GLY A 162 17.33 0.34 -18.03
N PHE A 163 16.90 1.25 -17.11
CA PHE A 163 16.69 2.66 -17.46
C PHE A 163 17.99 3.46 -17.37
N PRO A 164 18.15 4.50 -18.24
CA PRO A 164 19.32 5.38 -18.20
C PRO A 164 19.42 6.08 -16.84
N ARG A 165 20.63 6.20 -16.32
CA ARG A 165 20.91 6.93 -15.11
C ARG A 165 21.23 8.39 -15.47
N SER A 166 20.81 9.35 -14.64
CA SER A 166 21.29 10.73 -14.74
C SER A 166 22.80 10.74 -14.51
N GLU A 167 23.56 11.26 -15.48
CA GLU A 167 24.96 11.57 -15.28
C GLU A 167 25.05 12.83 -14.39
N HIS A 168 25.56 12.67 -13.17
CA HIS A 168 25.93 13.76 -12.27
C HIS A 168 27.39 14.11 -12.45
#